data_23ddfd1687134cb858de7ba4e528bab0
#
_entry.id   23ddfd1687134cb858de7ba4e528bab0
#
_cell.length_a   1.000
_cell.length_b   1.000
_cell.length_c   1.000
_cell.angle_alpha   90.00
_cell.angle_beta   90.00
_cell.angle_gamma   90.00
#
_symmetry.space_group_name_H-M   'P 1'
#
loop_
_entity.id
_entity.type
_entity.pdbx_description
1 polymer ?
#
loop_
_entity_poly.entity_id
_entity_poly.type
_entity_poly.pdbx_seq_one_letter_code
_entity_poly.pdbx_strand_id
1 'polypeptide(L)'
;EIKISGHVPDPIWYITGKFEKDGSFFKANLISVIHNSSDTEKILSACKSQRGTIDNIVKFDKIISPPTPFNVSNLQKEAYRIFKMSPATTFSIAESLYLAALISYPRTSSQILPPSIGYKQILERLKMNYFQTNENIVNDILKREYLAPYQGKEEDPAHPAIYPTGIKQKKLNVLQRKILDLIIKRFLSTFGNNAVTKYSEVTINVNGYYFLAKANGILNKGWIHLYEPYFSINESNLPELKISEPIKVNEIKASEDYTRPPARYNQANLLDKMESEGIGTKSTRAAIINLLIKRKYIFQDKNGIEPTELGFTIFNTMKKFVSEIISTKLTSSLESSIKKIQEGDLEIGDLRVYLEKALSNPINEFKLNESTIGNEIKNVLTSFENKMSIGKCPKCQKGEMILIRSSKTKKRFLACSQYRVTGCNAMAAVPQKGLIKKDSTCHCGWPILHIMFARKRWWTTCVNRICSNNRYNIAHHYDSESNALI
;
A
#
# COMPACT_ATOMS: atom_id res chain seq x y z
N GLU A 1 1.25 -13.65 -8.47
CA GLU A 1 2.20 -14.52 -7.78
C GLU A 1 2.77 -15.59 -8.72
N ILE A 2 1.96 -16.21 -9.58
CA ILE A 2 2.44 -17.20 -10.58
C ILE A 2 3.58 -16.63 -11.44
N LYS A 3 3.44 -15.39 -11.94
CA LYS A 3 4.48 -14.72 -12.71
C LYS A 3 5.74 -14.43 -11.88
N ILE A 4 5.57 -14.19 -10.58
CA ILE A 4 6.69 -13.93 -9.66
C ILE A 4 7.44 -15.22 -9.37
N SER A 5 6.72 -16.28 -9.04
CA SER A 5 7.30 -17.59 -8.73
C SER A 5 7.95 -18.27 -9.96
N GLY A 6 7.46 -17.99 -11.15
CA GLY A 6 8.03 -18.51 -12.41
C GLY A 6 9.14 -17.66 -13.00
N HIS A 7 9.53 -16.54 -12.35
CA HIS A 7 10.60 -15.70 -12.84
C HIS A 7 11.97 -16.34 -12.60
N VAL A 8 12.73 -16.48 -13.66
CA VAL A 8 14.13 -16.88 -13.61
C VAL A 8 14.98 -15.60 -13.71
N PRO A 9 15.79 -15.29 -12.69
CA PRO A 9 16.63 -14.10 -12.73
C PRO A 9 17.73 -14.23 -13.78
N ASP A 10 17.78 -13.33 -14.75
CA ASP A 10 18.88 -13.20 -15.71
C ASP A 10 19.88 -12.15 -15.20
N PRO A 11 21.20 -12.39 -15.31
CA PRO A 11 22.20 -11.42 -14.93
C PRO A 11 22.19 -10.22 -15.86
N ILE A 12 22.31 -9.03 -15.30
CA ILE A 12 22.40 -7.75 -16.01
C ILE A 12 23.52 -6.90 -15.39
N TRP A 13 24.17 -6.10 -16.20
CA TRP A 13 25.25 -5.21 -15.75
C TRP A 13 24.89 -3.76 -16.02
N TYR A 14 25.05 -2.94 -15.00
CA TYR A 14 24.96 -1.49 -15.09
C TYR A 14 26.36 -0.91 -15.03
N ILE A 15 26.73 -0.11 -16.05
CA ILE A 15 28.04 0.54 -16.09
C ILE A 15 27.83 2.01 -15.75
N THR A 16 28.52 2.47 -14.71
CA THR A 16 28.48 3.86 -14.24
C THR A 16 29.87 4.48 -14.35
N GLY A 17 29.92 5.63 -14.99
CA GLY A 17 31.12 6.47 -15.06
C GLY A 17 31.08 7.59 -14.02
N LYS A 18 32.22 7.88 -13.39
CA LYS A 18 32.47 9.09 -12.60
C LYS A 18 33.30 10.04 -13.45
N PHE A 19 32.75 11.21 -13.72
CA PHE A 19 33.31 12.24 -14.56
C PHE A 19 33.67 13.47 -13.73
N GLU A 20 34.68 14.23 -14.20
CA GLU A 20 35.18 15.43 -13.54
C GLU A 20 35.24 16.59 -14.53
N LYS A 21 34.69 17.74 -14.10
CA LYS A 21 34.79 19.04 -14.77
C LYS A 21 35.13 20.11 -13.75
N ASP A 22 36.26 20.79 -13.94
CA ASP A 22 36.70 21.92 -13.09
C ASP A 22 36.65 21.59 -11.56
N GLY A 23 37.10 20.39 -11.19
CA GLY A 23 37.05 19.90 -9.79
C GLY A 23 35.69 19.38 -9.32
N SER A 24 34.63 19.55 -10.09
CA SER A 24 33.29 19.04 -9.79
C SER A 24 33.08 17.63 -10.34
N PHE A 25 32.60 16.73 -9.48
CA PHE A 25 32.35 15.32 -9.85
C PHE A 25 30.88 15.07 -10.07
N PHE A 26 30.57 14.29 -11.11
CA PHE A 26 29.21 13.81 -11.34
C PHE A 26 29.24 12.39 -11.92
N LYS A 27 28.06 11.73 -11.90
CA LYS A 27 27.93 10.35 -12.40
C LYS A 27 27.07 10.35 -13.67
N ALA A 28 27.43 9.47 -14.60
CA ALA A 28 26.60 9.12 -15.73
C ALA A 28 26.54 7.61 -15.89
N ASN A 29 25.41 7.12 -16.35
CA ASN A 29 25.21 5.68 -16.56
C ASN A 29 25.25 5.38 -18.05
N LEU A 30 25.84 4.25 -18.42
CA LEU A 30 25.78 3.76 -19.79
C LEU A 30 24.31 3.63 -20.23
N ILE A 31 24.00 4.10 -21.43
CA ILE A 31 22.61 4.09 -21.93
C ILE A 31 22.10 2.66 -22.12
N SER A 32 22.98 1.76 -22.56
CA SER A 32 22.62 0.36 -22.83
C SER A 32 22.76 -0.49 -21.56
N VAL A 33 21.79 -1.37 -21.34
CA VAL A 33 21.89 -2.46 -20.34
C VAL A 33 22.64 -3.62 -20.97
N ILE A 34 23.60 -4.18 -20.26
CA ILE A 34 24.45 -5.27 -20.73
C ILE A 34 23.97 -6.58 -20.10
N HIS A 35 23.90 -7.64 -20.89
CA HIS A 35 23.35 -8.94 -20.47
C HIS A 35 24.43 -10.04 -20.34
N ASN A 36 25.69 -9.72 -20.55
CA ASN A 36 26.78 -10.69 -20.42
C ASN A 36 28.06 -10.03 -19.90
N SER A 37 28.90 -10.82 -19.22
CA SER A 37 30.17 -10.35 -18.63
C SER A 37 31.23 -9.99 -19.66
N SER A 38 31.28 -10.71 -20.80
CA SER A 38 32.29 -10.48 -21.85
C SER A 38 32.17 -9.07 -22.45
N ASP A 39 30.94 -8.63 -22.75
CA ASP A 39 30.71 -7.28 -23.27
C ASP A 39 30.96 -6.22 -22.20
N THR A 40 30.63 -6.53 -20.94
CA THR A 40 30.98 -5.67 -19.81
C THR A 40 32.48 -5.43 -19.71
N GLU A 41 33.30 -6.47 -19.80
CA GLU A 41 34.77 -6.38 -19.75
C GLU A 41 35.35 -5.61 -20.95
N LYS A 42 34.80 -5.82 -22.14
CA LYS A 42 35.16 -5.05 -23.35
C LYS A 42 34.92 -3.55 -23.16
N ILE A 43 33.73 -3.17 -22.64
CA ILE A 43 33.35 -1.78 -22.40
C ILE A 43 34.25 -1.16 -21.34
N LEU A 44 34.48 -1.86 -20.22
CA LEU A 44 35.38 -1.38 -19.16
C LEU A 44 36.80 -1.15 -19.69
N SER A 45 37.31 -2.08 -20.46
CA SER A 45 38.64 -1.99 -21.05
C SER A 45 38.75 -0.84 -22.08
N ALA A 46 37.73 -0.70 -22.94
CA ALA A 46 37.68 0.34 -23.95
C ALA A 46 37.55 1.75 -23.36
N CYS A 47 36.88 1.89 -22.22
CA CYS A 47 36.69 3.17 -21.56
C CYS A 47 37.75 3.51 -20.51
N LYS A 48 38.65 2.55 -20.17
CA LYS A 48 39.67 2.75 -19.14
C LYS A 48 40.69 3.81 -19.60
N SER A 49 40.93 4.77 -18.71
CA SER A 49 41.93 5.85 -18.92
C SER A 49 41.68 6.70 -20.17
N GLN A 50 40.47 6.68 -20.72
CA GLN A 50 40.08 7.52 -21.87
C GLN A 50 39.59 8.88 -21.41
N ARG A 51 39.61 9.87 -22.31
CA ARG A 51 38.87 11.11 -22.15
C ARG A 51 37.48 10.94 -22.77
N GLY A 52 36.46 11.44 -22.12
CA GLY A 52 35.14 11.54 -22.71
C GLY A 52 34.97 12.87 -23.46
N THR A 53 33.98 12.94 -24.32
CA THR A 53 33.56 14.17 -25.01
C THR A 53 32.06 14.35 -24.79
N ILE A 54 31.63 15.55 -24.50
CA ILE A 54 30.21 15.87 -24.43
C ILE A 54 29.62 15.81 -25.83
N ASP A 55 28.78 14.82 -26.07
CA ASP A 55 28.16 14.56 -27.37
C ASP A 55 26.90 15.41 -27.57
N ASN A 56 26.02 15.45 -26.56
CA ASN A 56 24.76 16.20 -26.63
C ASN A 56 24.35 16.73 -25.26
N ILE A 57 23.65 17.87 -25.26
CA ILE A 57 23.05 18.49 -24.08
C ILE A 57 21.61 18.87 -24.40
N VAL A 58 20.67 18.25 -23.72
CA VAL A 58 19.26 18.57 -23.81
C VAL A 58 18.84 19.28 -22.52
N LYS A 59 18.28 20.49 -22.61
CA LYS A 59 17.74 21.23 -21.49
C LYS A 59 16.28 21.57 -21.80
N PHE A 60 15.38 21.27 -20.85
CA PHE A 60 13.98 21.60 -21.00
C PHE A 60 13.33 21.88 -19.64
N ASP A 61 12.34 22.73 -19.66
CA ASP A 61 11.54 23.01 -18.48
C ASP A 61 10.30 22.13 -18.49
N LYS A 62 10.02 21.49 -17.34
CA LYS A 62 8.84 20.68 -17.14
C LYS A 62 7.89 21.38 -16.19
N ILE A 63 6.69 21.63 -16.69
CA ILE A 63 5.58 22.17 -15.89
C ILE A 63 4.91 21.02 -15.14
N ILE A 64 4.75 21.20 -13.84
CA ILE A 64 4.05 20.24 -12.95
C ILE A 64 2.81 20.96 -12.41
N SER A 65 1.65 20.57 -12.90
CA SER A 65 0.37 21.12 -12.44
C SER A 65 0.08 20.76 -10.99
N PRO A 66 -0.73 21.56 -10.28
CA PRO A 66 -1.24 21.22 -8.97
C PRO A 66 -1.93 19.83 -8.97
N PRO A 67 -1.92 19.13 -7.86
CA PRO A 67 -2.66 17.88 -7.75
C PRO A 67 -4.17 18.17 -7.70
N THR A 68 -4.97 17.24 -8.24
CA THR A 68 -6.43 17.34 -8.19
C THR A 68 -6.94 17.21 -6.74
N PRO A 69 -8.09 17.79 -6.41
CA PRO A 69 -8.78 17.56 -5.14
C PRO A 69 -8.95 16.06 -4.86
N PHE A 70 -8.98 15.68 -3.60
CA PHE A 70 -9.14 14.28 -3.23
C PHE A 70 -10.55 13.77 -3.52
N ASN A 71 -10.65 12.67 -4.25
CA ASN A 71 -11.71 11.69 -4.08
C ASN A 71 -11.29 10.63 -3.06
N VAL A 72 -12.17 9.67 -2.73
CA VAL A 72 -11.86 8.63 -1.73
C VAL A 72 -10.66 7.77 -2.13
N SER A 73 -10.56 7.35 -3.41
CA SER A 73 -9.48 6.51 -3.90
C SER A 73 -8.13 7.22 -3.78
N ASN A 74 -8.04 8.47 -4.23
CA ASN A 74 -6.81 9.25 -4.17
C ASN A 74 -6.37 9.57 -2.74
N LEU A 75 -7.31 9.84 -1.83
CA LEU A 75 -7.00 10.01 -0.41
C LEU A 75 -6.42 8.74 0.20
N GLN A 76 -7.00 7.58 -0.09
CA GLN A 76 -6.53 6.29 0.40
C GLN A 76 -5.13 5.93 -0.12
N LYS A 77 -4.88 6.15 -1.41
CA LYS A 77 -3.58 5.93 -2.06
C LYS A 77 -2.50 6.83 -1.46
N GLU A 78 -2.81 8.10 -1.32
CA GLU A 78 -1.86 9.09 -0.80
C GLU A 78 -1.54 8.85 0.68
N ALA A 79 -2.54 8.54 1.51
CA ALA A 79 -2.33 8.15 2.91
C ALA A 79 -1.50 6.87 3.05
N TYR A 80 -1.68 5.90 2.14
CA TYR A 80 -0.82 4.72 2.11
C TYR A 80 0.61 5.07 1.68
N ARG A 81 0.78 5.91 0.66
CA ARG A 81 2.11 6.34 0.18
C ARG A 81 2.91 7.01 1.31
N ILE A 82 2.29 7.95 2.02
CA ILE A 82 2.95 8.81 3.01
C ILE A 82 3.06 8.14 4.38
N PHE A 83 1.95 7.59 4.89
CA PHE A 83 1.84 7.10 6.27
C PHE A 83 1.83 5.58 6.38
N LYS A 84 1.85 4.84 5.26
CA LYS A 84 1.65 3.39 5.20
C LYS A 84 0.32 2.96 5.85
N MET A 85 -0.66 3.86 5.85
CA MET A 85 -1.98 3.63 6.42
C MET A 85 -2.84 2.84 5.42
N SER A 86 -3.48 1.77 5.89
CA SER A 86 -4.33 0.96 5.00
C SER A 86 -5.52 1.77 4.45
N PRO A 87 -5.98 1.50 3.23
CA PRO A 87 -7.15 2.16 2.65
C PRO A 87 -8.39 2.10 3.54
N ALA A 88 -8.66 0.95 4.17
CA ALA A 88 -9.78 0.79 5.09
C ALA A 88 -9.64 1.66 6.35
N THR A 89 -8.43 1.75 6.92
CA THR A 89 -8.16 2.61 8.08
C THR A 89 -8.29 4.09 7.70
N THR A 90 -7.74 4.49 6.56
CA THR A 90 -7.85 5.87 6.03
C THR A 90 -9.31 6.27 5.89
N PHE A 91 -10.11 5.38 5.30
CA PHE A 91 -11.53 5.62 5.11
C PHE A 91 -12.29 5.78 6.43
N SER A 92 -12.08 4.86 7.39
CA SER A 92 -12.70 4.94 8.72
C SER A 92 -12.35 6.24 9.45
N ILE A 93 -11.10 6.72 9.31
CA ILE A 93 -10.68 8.00 9.89
C ILE A 93 -11.36 9.16 9.16
N ALA A 94 -11.44 9.13 7.83
CA ALA A 94 -12.15 10.17 7.06
C ALA A 94 -13.63 10.25 7.44
N GLU A 95 -14.31 9.11 7.62
CA GLU A 95 -15.69 9.08 8.15
C GLU A 95 -15.80 9.72 9.53
N SER A 96 -14.85 9.43 10.43
CA SER A 96 -14.83 10.05 11.76
C SER A 96 -14.62 11.57 11.71
N LEU A 97 -13.80 12.06 10.78
CA LEU A 97 -13.58 13.50 10.54
C LEU A 97 -14.83 14.16 9.96
N TYR A 98 -15.52 13.49 9.06
CA TYR A 98 -16.80 13.96 8.51
C TYR A 98 -17.89 14.08 9.61
N LEU A 99 -18.05 13.03 10.43
CA LEU A 99 -19.00 13.05 11.56
C LEU A 99 -18.67 14.15 12.57
N ALA A 100 -17.42 14.57 12.65
CA ALA A 100 -16.98 15.71 13.45
C ALA A 100 -17.09 17.07 12.72
N ALA A 101 -17.72 17.10 11.53
CA ALA A 101 -17.86 18.27 10.66
C ALA A 101 -16.55 18.96 10.24
N LEU A 102 -15.43 18.23 10.21
CA LEU A 102 -14.11 18.77 9.86
C LEU A 102 -13.79 18.69 8.38
N ILE A 103 -14.44 17.78 7.66
CA ILE A 103 -14.32 17.61 6.21
C ILE A 103 -15.68 17.39 5.57
N SER A 104 -15.78 17.53 4.24
CA SER A 104 -16.94 17.12 3.45
C SER A 104 -17.11 15.61 3.43
N TYR A 105 -18.23 15.13 2.87
CA TYR A 105 -18.52 13.70 2.77
C TYR A 105 -17.44 12.92 2.01
N PRO A 106 -16.81 11.89 2.63
CA PRO A 106 -15.63 11.28 2.06
C PRO A 106 -15.90 10.20 1.00
N ARG A 107 -17.15 9.72 0.83
CA ARG A 107 -17.49 8.69 -0.18
C ARG A 107 -17.82 9.30 -1.53
N THR A 108 -16.92 10.08 -2.06
CA THR A 108 -17.09 10.72 -3.35
C THR A 108 -16.06 10.26 -4.39
N SER A 109 -16.46 10.24 -5.64
CA SER A 109 -15.53 10.10 -6.78
C SER A 109 -15.07 11.43 -7.30
N SER A 110 -15.75 12.50 -6.95
CA SER A 110 -15.49 13.80 -7.53
C SER A 110 -14.07 14.28 -7.21
N GLN A 111 -13.45 14.85 -8.21
CA GLN A 111 -12.22 15.64 -8.13
C GLN A 111 -12.51 17.12 -8.38
N ILE A 112 -13.78 17.51 -8.19
CA ILE A 112 -14.25 18.86 -8.47
C ILE A 112 -14.69 19.53 -7.16
N LEU A 113 -14.22 20.74 -6.95
CA LEU A 113 -14.62 21.64 -5.88
C LEU A 113 -15.50 22.73 -6.52
N PRO A 114 -16.83 22.72 -6.39
CA PRO A 114 -17.67 23.75 -6.94
C PRO A 114 -17.54 25.07 -6.16
N PRO A 115 -17.72 26.25 -6.80
CA PRO A 115 -17.64 27.54 -6.11
C PRO A 115 -18.64 27.68 -4.95
N SER A 116 -19.74 26.95 -5.01
CA SER A 116 -20.80 26.96 -3.96
C SER A 116 -20.32 26.52 -2.58
N ILE A 117 -19.17 25.85 -2.46
CA ILE A 117 -18.62 25.48 -1.13
C ILE A 117 -18.07 26.68 -0.35
N GLY A 118 -17.85 27.84 -1.01
CA GLY A 118 -17.37 29.07 -0.38
C GLY A 118 -15.88 29.04 -0.04
N TYR A 119 -15.02 29.01 -1.04
CA TYR A 119 -13.56 28.92 -0.87
C TYR A 119 -13.00 29.95 0.13
N LYS A 120 -13.42 31.20 0.01
CA LYS A 120 -12.92 32.31 0.84
C LYS A 120 -13.19 32.06 2.31
N GLN A 121 -14.41 31.67 2.67
CA GLN A 121 -14.79 31.37 4.06
C GLN A 121 -13.99 30.20 4.62
N ILE A 122 -13.77 29.14 3.81
CA ILE A 122 -12.94 28.00 4.23
C ILE A 122 -11.51 28.43 4.47
N LEU A 123 -10.90 29.18 3.56
CA LEU A 123 -9.53 29.68 3.66
C LEU A 123 -9.35 30.58 4.89
N GLU A 124 -10.29 31.50 5.16
CA GLU A 124 -10.26 32.37 6.34
C GLU A 124 -10.33 31.55 7.65
N ARG A 125 -11.22 30.55 7.71
CA ARG A 125 -11.29 29.63 8.87
C ARG A 125 -10.00 28.81 9.04
N LEU A 126 -9.42 28.32 7.95
CA LEU A 126 -8.14 27.60 7.99
C LEU A 126 -7.02 28.49 8.49
N LYS A 127 -6.94 29.74 8.03
CA LYS A 127 -5.99 30.74 8.53
C LYS A 127 -6.09 30.90 10.04
N MET A 128 -7.29 31.17 10.55
CA MET A 128 -7.52 31.41 11.98
C MET A 128 -7.26 30.16 12.83
N ASN A 129 -7.58 28.96 12.37
CA ASN A 129 -7.61 27.77 13.17
C ASN A 129 -6.39 26.86 13.05
N TYR A 130 -5.68 26.90 11.91
CA TYR A 130 -4.62 25.93 11.59
C TYR A 130 -3.28 26.59 11.22
N PHE A 131 -3.27 27.86 10.80
CA PHE A 131 -2.09 28.57 10.29
C PHE A 131 -1.72 29.83 11.08
N GLN A 132 -2.07 29.92 12.35
CA GLN A 132 -1.79 31.11 13.19
C GLN A 132 -0.31 31.51 13.23
N THR A 133 0.61 30.53 13.10
CA THR A 133 2.05 30.77 13.10
C THR A 133 2.66 30.96 11.70
N ASN A 134 1.92 30.63 10.63
CA ASN A 134 2.38 30.71 9.24
C ASN A 134 1.25 31.20 8.32
N GLU A 135 0.68 32.37 8.66
CA GLU A 135 -0.47 32.93 7.94
C GLU A 135 -0.18 33.29 6.48
N ASN A 136 1.07 33.54 6.13
CA ASN A 136 1.46 33.97 4.78
C ASN A 136 1.03 32.97 3.71
N ILE A 137 1.07 31.67 4.02
CA ILE A 137 0.65 30.59 3.09
C ILE A 137 -0.79 30.80 2.61
N VAL A 138 -1.71 31.10 3.51
CA VAL A 138 -3.13 31.27 3.19
C VAL A 138 -3.40 32.72 2.69
N ASN A 139 -2.70 33.71 3.23
CA ASN A 139 -2.84 35.10 2.81
C ASN A 139 -2.51 35.29 1.33
N ASP A 140 -1.47 34.62 0.81
CA ASP A 140 -1.08 34.73 -0.59
C ASP A 140 -2.14 34.13 -1.55
N ILE A 141 -2.90 33.14 -1.08
CA ILE A 141 -4.06 32.64 -1.83
C ILE A 141 -5.22 33.63 -1.74
N LEU A 142 -5.53 34.17 -0.55
CA LEU A 142 -6.64 35.08 -0.32
C LEU A 142 -6.50 36.45 -1.01
N LYS A 143 -5.26 36.89 -1.29
CA LYS A 143 -4.98 38.15 -2.04
C LYS A 143 -5.35 38.06 -3.53
N ARG A 144 -5.62 36.86 -4.05
CA ARG A 144 -5.95 36.70 -5.46
C ARG A 144 -7.35 37.28 -5.75
N GLU A 145 -7.49 37.96 -6.84
CA GLU A 145 -8.75 38.53 -7.30
C GLU A 145 -9.80 37.42 -7.55
N TYR A 146 -9.35 36.29 -8.10
CA TYR A 146 -10.18 35.14 -8.40
C TYR A 146 -9.61 33.83 -7.81
N LEU A 147 -10.43 33.11 -7.07
CA LEU A 147 -10.09 31.83 -6.46
C LEU A 147 -10.58 30.69 -7.35
N ALA A 148 -9.67 30.10 -8.14
CA ALA A 148 -9.95 28.95 -8.98
C ALA A 148 -9.04 27.79 -8.58
N PRO A 149 -9.55 26.74 -7.94
CA PRO A 149 -8.77 25.53 -7.67
C PRO A 149 -8.51 24.76 -8.97
N TYR A 150 -7.35 24.12 -9.07
CA TYR A 150 -7.10 23.13 -10.11
C TYR A 150 -8.05 21.95 -9.92
N GLN A 151 -8.75 21.54 -10.97
CA GLN A 151 -9.79 20.52 -10.95
C GLN A 151 -9.34 19.24 -11.63
N GLY A 152 -9.92 18.10 -11.24
CA GLY A 152 -9.81 16.86 -11.99
C GLY A 152 -10.90 16.72 -13.05
N LYS A 153 -10.99 15.51 -13.63
CA LYS A 153 -11.97 15.18 -14.67
C LYS A 153 -13.17 14.40 -14.14
N GLU A 154 -13.00 13.76 -12.94
CA GLU A 154 -14.03 12.92 -12.36
C GLU A 154 -15.04 13.76 -11.60
N GLU A 155 -16.30 13.55 -11.89
CA GLU A 155 -17.43 14.21 -11.23
C GLU A 155 -18.32 13.14 -10.52
N ASP A 156 -18.93 13.56 -9.44
CA ASP A 156 -19.93 12.79 -8.71
C ASP A 156 -21.19 13.66 -8.60
N PRO A 157 -22.34 13.20 -9.13
CA PRO A 157 -23.54 14.03 -9.17
C PRO A 157 -24.05 14.46 -7.81
N ALA A 158 -23.73 13.67 -6.75
CA ALA A 158 -24.28 13.90 -5.42
C ALA A 158 -23.33 14.67 -4.49
N HIS A 159 -22.01 14.52 -4.69
CA HIS A 159 -21.03 15.04 -3.73
C HIS A 159 -19.80 15.64 -4.40
N PRO A 160 -19.32 16.81 -3.95
CA PRO A 160 -18.04 17.37 -4.41
C PRO A 160 -16.86 16.53 -3.93
N ALA A 161 -15.66 16.90 -4.36
CA ALA A 161 -14.41 16.36 -3.84
C ALA A 161 -14.30 16.55 -2.32
N ILE A 162 -13.41 15.81 -1.68
CA ILE A 162 -13.13 15.93 -0.24
C ILE A 162 -12.40 17.23 0.03
N TYR A 163 -12.95 18.07 0.90
CA TYR A 163 -12.35 19.35 1.31
C TYR A 163 -12.50 19.58 2.81
N PRO A 164 -11.62 20.38 3.44
CA PRO A 164 -11.73 20.73 4.86
C PRO A 164 -12.76 21.83 5.05
N THR A 165 -13.49 21.81 6.17
CA THR A 165 -14.45 22.89 6.53
C THR A 165 -13.80 24.10 7.19
N GLY A 166 -12.55 23.94 7.64
CA GLY A 166 -11.82 24.97 8.41
C GLY A 166 -12.23 25.03 9.89
N ILE A 167 -13.19 24.22 10.35
CA ILE A 167 -13.61 24.16 11.76
C ILE A 167 -12.50 23.53 12.60
N LYS A 168 -12.24 24.12 13.80
CA LYS A 168 -11.25 23.60 14.75
C LYS A 168 -11.91 22.66 15.75
N GLN A 169 -11.30 21.51 15.97
CA GLN A 169 -11.68 20.61 17.04
C GLN A 169 -10.55 20.47 18.07
N LYS A 170 -10.89 20.51 19.38
CA LYS A 170 -9.92 20.53 20.46
C LYS A 170 -9.22 19.18 20.70
N LYS A 171 -9.87 18.05 20.38
CA LYS A 171 -9.34 16.70 20.68
C LYS A 171 -9.37 15.81 19.43
N LEU A 172 -8.24 15.75 18.70
CA LEU A 172 -8.02 14.79 17.62
C LEU A 172 -6.89 13.83 18.03
N ASN A 173 -7.06 12.55 17.72
CA ASN A 173 -5.96 11.60 17.86
C ASN A 173 -4.91 11.82 16.76
N VAL A 174 -3.76 11.16 16.89
CA VAL A 174 -2.60 11.33 15.98
C VAL A 174 -2.97 11.00 14.52
N LEU A 175 -3.75 9.95 14.30
CA LEU A 175 -4.12 9.52 12.94
C LEU A 175 -5.14 10.48 12.30
N GLN A 176 -6.11 10.96 13.07
CA GLN A 176 -7.05 11.97 12.62
C GLN A 176 -6.35 13.27 12.23
N ARG A 177 -5.37 13.72 13.04
CA ARG A 177 -4.56 14.91 12.70
C ARG A 177 -3.80 14.74 11.40
N LYS A 178 -3.18 13.57 11.17
CA LYS A 178 -2.43 13.28 9.95
C LYS A 178 -3.32 13.35 8.70
N ILE A 179 -4.51 12.73 8.75
CA ILE A 179 -5.43 12.72 7.60
C ILE A 179 -6.04 14.10 7.37
N LEU A 180 -6.41 14.81 8.42
CA LEU A 180 -6.92 16.18 8.30
C LEU A 180 -5.87 17.13 7.72
N ASP A 181 -4.63 17.09 8.21
CA ASP A 181 -3.53 17.91 7.67
C ASP A 181 -3.26 17.59 6.19
N LEU A 182 -3.29 16.31 5.82
CA LEU A 182 -3.14 15.90 4.42
C LEU A 182 -4.26 16.47 3.54
N ILE A 183 -5.50 16.46 4.00
CA ILE A 183 -6.67 17.01 3.28
C ILE A 183 -6.55 18.54 3.18
N ILE A 184 -6.18 19.21 4.26
CA ILE A 184 -5.99 20.68 4.26
C ILE A 184 -4.91 21.07 3.24
N LYS A 185 -3.74 20.45 3.30
CA LYS A 185 -2.63 20.75 2.39
C LYS A 185 -2.95 20.43 0.93
N ARG A 186 -3.69 19.34 0.68
CA ARG A 186 -4.20 19.04 -0.67
C ARG A 186 -5.16 20.13 -1.16
N PHE A 187 -6.08 20.55 -0.33
CA PHE A 187 -7.01 21.64 -0.67
C PHE A 187 -6.27 22.93 -1.01
N LEU A 188 -5.31 23.35 -0.16
CA LEU A 188 -4.51 24.55 -0.42
C LEU A 188 -3.70 24.42 -1.71
N SER A 189 -3.10 23.27 -1.97
CA SER A 189 -2.26 23.05 -3.15
C SER A 189 -3.03 23.16 -4.46
N THR A 190 -4.34 22.88 -4.46
CA THR A 190 -5.18 23.07 -5.67
C THR A 190 -5.27 24.52 -6.11
N PHE A 191 -5.06 25.48 -5.22
CA PHE A 191 -5.01 26.91 -5.53
C PHE A 191 -3.59 27.39 -5.89
N GLY A 192 -2.57 26.51 -5.84
CA GLY A 192 -1.20 26.88 -6.18
C GLY A 192 -0.99 27.08 -7.68
N ASN A 193 0.04 27.85 -8.03
CA ASN A 193 0.48 27.94 -9.41
C ASN A 193 1.21 26.64 -9.81
N ASN A 194 1.39 26.41 -11.09
CA ASN A 194 2.23 25.33 -11.60
C ASN A 194 3.64 25.43 -10.99
N ALA A 195 4.20 24.29 -10.61
CA ALA A 195 5.61 24.19 -10.34
C ALA A 195 6.38 24.05 -11.67
N VAL A 196 7.59 24.60 -11.73
CA VAL A 196 8.45 24.51 -12.90
C VAL A 196 9.77 23.92 -12.47
N THR A 197 10.18 22.86 -13.14
CA THR A 197 11.46 22.18 -12.91
C THR A 197 12.28 22.22 -14.19
N LYS A 198 13.57 22.47 -14.05
CA LYS A 198 14.54 22.41 -15.14
C LYS A 198 15.17 21.03 -15.18
N TYR A 199 15.08 20.35 -16.30
CA TYR A 199 15.75 19.11 -16.56
C TYR A 199 16.95 19.34 -17.48
N SER A 200 18.04 18.63 -17.20
CA SER A 200 19.22 18.59 -18.06
C SER A 200 19.62 17.16 -18.25
N GLU A 201 19.77 16.73 -19.50
CA GLU A 201 20.31 15.44 -19.89
C GLU A 201 21.58 15.68 -20.72
N VAL A 202 22.68 15.08 -20.30
CA VAL A 202 23.98 15.22 -20.95
C VAL A 202 24.45 13.85 -21.38
N THR A 203 24.65 13.70 -22.68
CA THR A 203 25.23 12.49 -23.28
C THR A 203 26.74 12.67 -23.42
N ILE A 204 27.51 11.73 -22.91
CA ILE A 204 28.96 11.72 -22.92
C ILE A 204 29.42 10.54 -23.74
N ASN A 205 30.22 10.77 -24.76
CA ASN A 205 30.86 9.72 -25.55
C ASN A 205 32.23 9.39 -24.94
N VAL A 206 32.46 8.13 -24.62
CA VAL A 206 33.76 7.62 -24.22
C VAL A 206 34.10 6.45 -25.13
N ASN A 207 34.95 6.70 -26.11
CA ASN A 207 35.41 5.70 -27.08
C ASN A 207 34.27 4.92 -27.78
N GLY A 208 33.21 5.65 -28.22
CA GLY A 208 32.03 5.06 -28.87
C GLY A 208 30.95 4.56 -27.95
N TYR A 209 31.16 4.59 -26.62
CA TYR A 209 30.15 4.24 -25.62
C TYR A 209 29.50 5.49 -25.02
N TYR A 210 28.17 5.51 -24.98
CA TYR A 210 27.42 6.67 -24.58
C TYR A 210 26.90 6.56 -23.15
N PHE A 211 27.30 7.53 -22.33
CA PHE A 211 26.87 7.66 -20.93
C PHE A 211 25.89 8.83 -20.77
N LEU A 212 24.82 8.63 -20.02
CA LEU A 212 23.80 9.64 -19.78
C LEU A 212 23.85 10.15 -18.34
N ALA A 213 24.14 11.42 -18.17
CA ALA A 213 24.00 12.14 -16.91
C ALA A 213 22.68 12.92 -16.91
N LYS A 214 21.98 12.91 -15.78
CA LYS A 214 20.72 13.64 -15.61
C LYS A 214 20.79 14.55 -14.40
N ALA A 215 20.25 15.74 -14.53
CA ALA A 215 20.05 16.67 -13.44
C ALA A 215 18.64 17.29 -13.50
N ASN A 216 18.13 17.63 -12.35
CA ASN A 216 16.90 18.36 -12.21
C ASN A 216 17.01 19.38 -11.08
N GLY A 217 16.46 20.57 -11.31
CA GLY A 217 16.39 21.64 -10.34
C GLY A 217 15.01 22.27 -10.33
N ILE A 218 14.64 22.90 -9.23
CA ILE A 218 13.36 23.60 -9.10
C ILE A 218 13.59 25.07 -9.53
N LEU A 219 12.93 25.50 -10.59
CA LEU A 219 12.89 26.92 -11.00
C LEU A 219 11.82 27.70 -10.24
N ASN A 220 10.65 27.08 -10.07
CA ASN A 220 9.56 27.66 -9.29
C ASN A 220 8.84 26.54 -8.53
N LYS A 221 8.79 26.62 -7.20
CA LYS A 221 8.11 25.64 -6.35
C LYS A 221 6.60 25.57 -6.60
N GLY A 222 5.97 26.67 -7.03
CA GLY A 222 4.53 26.69 -7.30
C GLY A 222 3.72 26.12 -6.14
N TRP A 223 2.83 25.17 -6.44
CA TRP A 223 1.97 24.50 -5.45
C TRP A 223 2.73 23.60 -4.46
N ILE A 224 3.97 23.21 -4.77
CA ILE A 224 4.74 22.23 -3.96
C ILE A 224 4.92 22.75 -2.54
N HIS A 225 5.20 24.05 -2.35
CA HIS A 225 5.38 24.63 -1.02
C HIS A 225 4.10 24.57 -0.15
N LEU A 226 2.91 24.53 -0.79
CA LEU A 226 1.62 24.38 -0.09
C LEU A 226 1.36 22.92 0.35
N TYR A 227 2.06 21.96 -0.26
CA TYR A 227 1.87 20.54 -0.01
C TYR A 227 3.01 19.90 0.80
N GLU A 228 4.06 20.64 1.14
CA GLU A 228 5.12 20.17 2.03
C GLU A 228 4.54 19.74 3.40
N PRO A 229 5.02 18.62 4.01
CA PRO A 229 6.15 17.77 3.60
C PRO A 229 5.74 16.58 2.72
N TYR A 230 4.55 16.53 2.15
CA TYR A 230 3.99 15.36 1.48
C TYR A 230 4.48 15.15 0.05
N PHE A 231 5.06 16.19 -0.54
CA PHE A 231 5.70 16.11 -1.84
C PHE A 231 6.98 16.94 -1.86
N SER A 232 8.03 16.38 -2.44
CA SER A 232 9.31 17.06 -2.67
C SER A 232 9.92 16.55 -3.97
N ILE A 233 10.77 17.35 -4.56
CA ILE A 233 11.57 16.99 -5.72
C ILE A 233 13.01 16.90 -5.27
N ASN A 234 13.66 15.74 -5.55
CA ASN A 234 15.08 15.60 -5.29
C ASN A 234 15.83 16.42 -6.36
N GLU A 235 16.55 17.43 -5.93
CA GLU A 235 17.37 18.25 -6.81
C GLU A 235 18.74 17.59 -7.01
N SER A 236 19.25 17.67 -8.24
CA SER A 236 20.57 17.24 -8.60
C SER A 236 21.19 18.22 -9.59
N ASN A 237 22.45 18.53 -9.44
CA ASN A 237 23.13 19.52 -10.26
C ASN A 237 24.23 18.86 -11.11
N LEU A 238 24.40 19.36 -12.30
CA LEU A 238 25.55 19.12 -13.15
C LEU A 238 26.38 20.42 -13.25
N PRO A 239 27.71 20.33 -13.41
CA PRO A 239 28.52 21.50 -13.73
C PRO A 239 28.10 22.11 -15.07
N GLU A 240 28.55 23.29 -15.36
CA GLU A 240 28.35 23.89 -16.69
C GLU A 240 29.18 23.12 -17.72
N LEU A 241 28.51 22.60 -18.74
CA LEU A 241 29.09 21.78 -19.80
C LEU A 241 28.70 22.35 -21.16
N LYS A 242 29.64 22.16 -22.15
CA LYS A 242 29.45 22.58 -23.54
C LYS A 242 29.57 21.37 -24.46
N ILE A 243 28.84 21.37 -25.57
CA ILE A 243 28.92 20.33 -26.60
C ILE A 243 30.34 20.32 -27.17
N SER A 244 30.87 19.16 -27.52
CA SER A 244 32.21 18.86 -27.99
C SER A 244 33.33 19.15 -26.97
N GLU A 245 32.99 19.47 -25.73
CA GLU A 245 33.97 19.70 -24.68
C GLU A 245 34.56 18.38 -24.19
N PRO A 246 35.92 18.30 -24.01
CA PRO A 246 36.53 17.13 -23.39
C PRO A 246 36.23 17.08 -21.91
N ILE A 247 35.91 15.88 -21.41
CA ILE A 247 35.60 15.61 -20.01
C ILE A 247 36.55 14.53 -19.47
N LYS A 248 37.07 14.72 -18.26
CA LYS A 248 37.91 13.74 -17.61
C LYS A 248 37.09 12.58 -17.07
N VAL A 249 37.45 11.37 -17.43
CA VAL A 249 36.94 10.13 -16.90
C VAL A 249 37.77 9.72 -15.70
N ASN A 250 37.22 9.78 -14.50
CA ASN A 250 37.95 9.41 -13.29
C ASN A 250 37.85 7.91 -13.02
N GLU A 251 36.67 7.34 -13.23
CA GLU A 251 36.43 5.94 -12.94
C GLU A 251 35.23 5.44 -13.75
N ILE A 252 35.33 4.19 -14.24
CA ILE A 252 34.17 3.47 -14.79
C ILE A 252 34.06 2.15 -14.06
N LYS A 253 32.86 1.89 -13.53
CA LYS A 253 32.55 0.68 -12.75
C LYS A 253 31.37 -0.03 -13.35
N ALA A 254 31.44 -1.35 -13.38
CA ALA A 254 30.27 -2.20 -13.59
C ALA A 254 29.76 -2.71 -12.26
N SER A 255 28.45 -2.81 -12.15
CA SER A 255 27.74 -3.51 -11.08
C SER A 255 26.85 -4.57 -11.68
N GLU A 256 27.01 -5.80 -11.22
CA GLU A 256 26.13 -6.91 -11.56
C GLU A 256 24.85 -6.80 -10.73
N ASP A 257 23.72 -6.99 -11.38
CA ASP A 257 22.38 -7.14 -10.76
C ASP A 257 21.63 -8.24 -11.54
N TYR A 258 20.46 -8.57 -11.12
CA TYR A 258 19.62 -9.57 -11.76
C TYR A 258 18.28 -8.95 -12.12
N THR A 259 17.69 -9.44 -13.23
CA THR A 259 16.31 -9.07 -13.57
C THR A 259 15.41 -9.44 -12.41
N ARG A 260 14.47 -8.54 -12.13
CA ARG A 260 13.53 -8.72 -10.99
C ARG A 260 12.16 -9.12 -11.51
N PRO A 261 11.46 -10.00 -10.79
CA PRO A 261 10.06 -10.28 -11.10
C PRO A 261 9.22 -9.01 -10.93
N PRO A 262 7.99 -8.98 -11.49
CA PRO A 262 7.05 -7.90 -11.21
C PRO A 262 6.90 -7.68 -9.71
N ALA A 263 6.86 -6.42 -9.28
CA ALA A 263 6.67 -6.09 -7.88
C ALA A 263 5.30 -6.58 -7.40
N ARG A 264 5.26 -7.15 -6.18
CA ARG A 264 4.00 -7.52 -5.53
C ARG A 264 3.13 -6.29 -5.30
N TYR A 265 1.83 -6.47 -5.40
CA TYR A 265 0.89 -5.42 -5.06
C TYR A 265 0.99 -5.07 -3.57
N ASN A 266 0.91 -3.80 -3.27
CA ASN A 266 0.50 -3.32 -1.95
C ASN A 266 -0.99 -2.96 -1.98
N GLN A 267 -1.58 -2.59 -0.84
CA GLN A 267 -3.02 -2.29 -0.80
C GLN A 267 -3.43 -1.12 -1.70
N ALA A 268 -2.58 -0.12 -1.88
CA ALA A 268 -2.87 1.00 -2.77
C ALA A 268 -2.85 0.58 -4.24
N ASN A 269 -1.80 -0.12 -4.68
CA ASN A 269 -1.69 -0.58 -6.06
C ASN A 269 -2.74 -1.66 -6.40
N LEU A 270 -3.13 -2.49 -5.42
CA LEU A 270 -4.22 -3.45 -5.60
C LEU A 270 -5.55 -2.74 -5.77
N LEU A 271 -5.78 -1.65 -5.03
CA LEU A 271 -6.96 -0.81 -5.19
C LEU A 271 -7.01 -0.18 -6.59
N ASP A 272 -5.88 0.32 -7.11
CA ASP A 272 -5.75 0.82 -8.48
C ASP A 272 -6.07 -0.28 -9.52
N LYS A 273 -5.55 -1.49 -9.30
CA LYS A 273 -5.82 -2.61 -10.20
C LYS A 273 -7.29 -3.00 -10.21
N MET A 274 -7.93 -3.07 -9.04
CA MET A 274 -9.38 -3.31 -8.95
C MET A 274 -10.18 -2.22 -9.67
N GLU A 275 -9.75 -0.97 -9.54
CA GLU A 275 -10.40 0.17 -10.20
C GLU A 275 -10.27 0.09 -11.72
N SER A 276 -9.08 -0.19 -12.25
CA SER A 276 -8.82 -0.32 -13.68
C SER A 276 -9.53 -1.52 -14.32
N GLU A 277 -9.80 -2.59 -13.55
CA GLU A 277 -10.53 -3.77 -13.98
C GLU A 277 -12.06 -3.64 -13.77
N GLY A 278 -12.54 -2.52 -13.23
CA GLY A 278 -13.96 -2.33 -12.94
C GLY A 278 -14.51 -3.26 -11.86
N ILE A 279 -13.68 -3.67 -10.89
CA ILE A 279 -14.07 -4.59 -9.81
C ILE A 279 -14.40 -3.79 -8.56
N GLY A 280 -15.62 -3.96 -8.06
CA GLY A 280 -16.12 -3.30 -6.88
C GLY A 280 -16.30 -1.79 -7.04
N THR A 281 -16.97 -1.18 -6.10
CA THR A 281 -17.22 0.25 -6.06
C THR A 281 -16.15 0.99 -5.24
N LYS A 282 -16.15 2.30 -5.31
CA LYS A 282 -15.26 3.18 -4.51
C LYS A 282 -15.35 2.92 -3.01
N SER A 283 -16.54 2.58 -2.52
CA SER A 283 -16.79 2.29 -1.10
C SER A 283 -16.46 0.85 -0.71
N THR A 284 -16.45 -0.10 -1.64
CA THR A 284 -16.31 -1.52 -1.33
C THR A 284 -14.90 -2.07 -1.54
N ARG A 285 -14.09 -1.52 -2.47
CA ARG A 285 -12.75 -2.05 -2.78
C ARG A 285 -11.85 -2.21 -1.57
N ALA A 286 -11.72 -1.17 -0.75
CA ALA A 286 -10.91 -1.22 0.46
C ALA A 286 -11.42 -2.24 1.49
N ALA A 287 -12.74 -2.38 1.62
CA ALA A 287 -13.37 -3.37 2.50
C ALA A 287 -13.14 -4.79 1.99
N ILE A 288 -13.19 -5.03 0.67
CA ILE A 288 -12.89 -6.32 0.04
C ILE A 288 -11.44 -6.73 0.33
N ILE A 289 -10.46 -5.86 0.09
CA ILE A 289 -9.05 -6.15 0.39
C ILE A 289 -8.88 -6.53 1.86
N ASN A 290 -9.46 -5.74 2.77
CA ASN A 290 -9.39 -6.02 4.19
C ASN A 290 -10.08 -7.36 4.57
N LEU A 291 -11.18 -7.70 3.91
CA LEU A 291 -11.89 -8.97 4.10
C LEU A 291 -11.03 -10.17 3.65
N LEU A 292 -10.33 -10.06 2.51
CA LEU A 292 -9.42 -11.09 2.02
C LEU A 292 -8.28 -11.34 3.02
N ILE A 293 -7.69 -10.27 3.58
CA ILE A 293 -6.66 -10.37 4.64
C ILE A 293 -7.26 -11.01 5.90
N LYS A 294 -8.44 -10.58 6.33
CA LYS A 294 -9.12 -11.10 7.53
C LYS A 294 -9.48 -12.58 7.39
N ARG A 295 -9.88 -13.01 6.21
CA ARG A 295 -10.17 -14.42 5.88
C ARG A 295 -8.90 -15.23 5.63
N LYS A 296 -7.73 -14.60 5.68
CA LYS A 296 -6.43 -15.23 5.44
C LYS A 296 -6.30 -15.86 4.05
N TYR A 297 -6.98 -15.31 3.06
CA TYR A 297 -6.78 -15.68 1.66
C TYR A 297 -5.53 -15.02 1.09
N ILE A 298 -5.22 -13.84 1.59
CA ILE A 298 -3.98 -13.10 1.32
C ILE A 298 -3.38 -12.62 2.63
N PHE A 299 -2.06 -12.42 2.65
CA PHE A 299 -1.38 -11.71 3.72
C PHE A 299 -0.51 -10.60 3.14
N GLN A 300 -0.16 -9.63 3.97
CA GLN A 300 0.70 -8.53 3.60
C GLN A 300 1.85 -8.41 4.57
N ASP A 301 3.04 -8.30 4.02
CA ASP A 301 4.26 -7.94 4.75
C ASP A 301 4.97 -6.73 4.10
N LYS A 302 6.26 -6.52 4.42
CA LYS A 302 7.09 -5.46 3.85
C LYS A 302 7.36 -5.61 2.34
N ASN A 303 7.24 -6.83 1.80
CA ASN A 303 7.50 -7.15 0.39
C ASN A 303 6.24 -7.00 -0.48
N GLY A 304 5.06 -6.89 0.13
CA GLY A 304 3.79 -6.71 -0.55
C GLY A 304 2.71 -7.70 -0.12
N ILE A 305 1.70 -7.86 -0.95
CA ILE A 305 0.58 -8.78 -0.75
C ILE A 305 0.89 -10.11 -1.44
N GLU A 306 0.73 -11.19 -0.69
CA GLU A 306 0.87 -12.56 -1.19
C GLU A 306 -0.40 -13.35 -0.92
N PRO A 307 -0.83 -14.22 -1.84
CA PRO A 307 -1.85 -15.20 -1.55
C PRO A 307 -1.29 -16.27 -0.60
N THR A 308 -2.13 -16.72 0.32
CA THR A 308 -1.83 -17.86 1.18
C THR A 308 -2.08 -19.19 0.45
N GLU A 309 -1.62 -20.31 1.00
CA GLU A 309 -1.95 -21.63 0.49
C GLU A 309 -3.48 -21.85 0.41
N LEU A 310 -4.21 -21.37 1.43
CA LEU A 310 -5.67 -21.38 1.44
C LEU A 310 -6.25 -20.53 0.29
N GLY A 311 -5.71 -19.33 0.08
CA GLY A 311 -6.15 -18.44 -1.01
C GLY A 311 -5.90 -19.04 -2.39
N PHE A 312 -4.73 -19.65 -2.61
CA PHE A 312 -4.42 -20.36 -3.84
C PHE A 312 -5.35 -21.56 -4.07
N THR A 313 -5.57 -22.36 -3.07
CA THR A 313 -6.44 -23.54 -3.21
C THR A 313 -7.86 -23.13 -3.53
N ILE A 314 -8.45 -22.18 -2.79
CA ILE A 314 -9.79 -21.68 -3.10
C ILE A 314 -9.87 -21.16 -4.53
N PHE A 315 -8.89 -20.34 -4.95
CA PHE A 315 -8.86 -19.79 -6.31
C PHE A 315 -8.76 -20.90 -7.37
N ASN A 316 -7.84 -21.86 -7.20
CA ASN A 316 -7.62 -22.93 -8.16
C ASN A 316 -8.80 -23.89 -8.23
N THR A 317 -9.39 -24.25 -7.08
CA THR A 317 -10.60 -25.10 -7.02
C THR A 317 -11.78 -24.38 -7.71
N MET A 318 -12.04 -23.13 -7.40
CA MET A 318 -13.10 -22.35 -8.06
C MET A 318 -12.83 -22.19 -9.55
N LYS A 319 -11.58 -21.93 -9.96
CA LYS A 319 -11.19 -21.84 -11.36
C LYS A 319 -11.44 -23.13 -12.13
N LYS A 320 -11.21 -24.28 -11.50
CA LYS A 320 -11.40 -25.61 -12.09
C LYS A 320 -12.89 -25.93 -12.34
N PHE A 321 -13.75 -25.61 -11.37
CA PHE A 321 -15.14 -26.05 -11.38
C PHE A 321 -16.14 -24.95 -11.77
N VAL A 322 -15.84 -23.68 -11.51
CA VAL A 322 -16.76 -22.55 -11.70
C VAL A 322 -16.03 -21.29 -12.17
N SER A 323 -15.19 -21.43 -13.19
CA SER A 323 -14.33 -20.35 -13.71
C SER A 323 -15.08 -19.06 -14.05
N GLU A 324 -16.33 -19.15 -14.48
CA GLU A 324 -17.16 -18.02 -14.86
C GLU A 324 -17.47 -17.11 -13.66
N ILE A 325 -17.76 -17.70 -12.47
CA ILE A 325 -18.09 -16.93 -11.26
C ILE A 325 -16.90 -16.09 -10.77
N ILE A 326 -15.68 -16.60 -10.92
CA ILE A 326 -14.46 -15.87 -10.49
C ILE A 326 -13.89 -14.98 -11.60
N SER A 327 -14.57 -14.89 -12.74
CA SER A 327 -14.15 -14.05 -13.86
C SER A 327 -14.25 -12.57 -13.51
N THR A 328 -13.17 -11.82 -13.75
CA THR A 328 -13.18 -10.36 -13.64
C THR A 328 -14.20 -9.75 -14.60
N LYS A 329 -14.41 -10.37 -15.78
CA LYS A 329 -15.37 -9.91 -16.79
C LYS A 329 -16.81 -9.94 -16.27
N LEU A 330 -17.21 -11.01 -15.58
CA LEU A 330 -18.56 -11.09 -15.02
C LEU A 330 -18.80 -9.95 -14.02
N THR A 331 -17.89 -9.78 -13.08
CA THR A 331 -18.00 -8.72 -12.06
C THR A 331 -18.02 -7.33 -12.70
N SER A 332 -17.12 -7.06 -13.63
CA SER A 332 -17.03 -5.77 -14.32
C SER A 332 -18.29 -5.49 -15.16
N SER A 333 -18.83 -6.51 -15.86
CA SER A 333 -20.09 -6.38 -16.59
C SER A 333 -21.27 -6.06 -15.69
N LEU A 334 -21.33 -6.67 -14.50
CA LEU A 334 -22.36 -6.41 -13.50
C LEU A 334 -22.29 -4.99 -12.96
N GLU A 335 -21.09 -4.54 -12.56
CA GLU A 335 -20.89 -3.16 -12.10
C GLU A 335 -21.25 -2.14 -13.19
N SER A 336 -20.89 -2.42 -14.45
CA SER A 336 -21.26 -1.57 -15.59
C SER A 336 -22.79 -1.55 -15.83
N SER A 337 -23.45 -2.71 -15.73
CA SER A 337 -24.91 -2.79 -15.90
C SER A 337 -25.66 -2.07 -14.80
N ILE A 338 -25.18 -2.16 -13.54
CA ILE A 338 -25.76 -1.41 -12.41
C ILE A 338 -25.61 0.10 -12.65
N LYS A 339 -24.47 0.54 -13.18
CA LYS A 339 -24.29 1.96 -13.53
C LYS A 339 -25.26 2.41 -14.62
N LYS A 340 -25.45 1.63 -15.68
CA LYS A 340 -26.43 1.93 -16.75
C LYS A 340 -27.86 2.00 -16.22
N ILE A 341 -28.24 1.16 -15.25
CA ILE A 341 -29.56 1.25 -14.59
C ILE A 341 -29.70 2.56 -13.83
N GLN A 342 -28.65 2.99 -13.12
CA GLN A 342 -28.65 4.27 -12.41
C GLN A 342 -28.75 5.48 -13.36
N GLU A 343 -28.19 5.36 -14.57
CA GLU A 343 -28.24 6.38 -15.63
C GLU A 343 -29.54 6.32 -16.44
N GLY A 344 -30.36 5.27 -16.25
CA GLY A 344 -31.62 5.08 -16.98
C GLY A 344 -31.46 4.41 -18.34
N ASP A 345 -30.27 3.92 -18.67
CA ASP A 345 -29.92 3.31 -19.97
C ASP A 345 -30.21 1.80 -20.03
N LEU A 346 -30.55 1.17 -18.90
CA LEU A 346 -30.86 -0.25 -18.81
C LEU A 346 -31.95 -0.52 -17.79
N GLU A 347 -32.85 -1.45 -18.09
CA GLU A 347 -33.90 -1.87 -17.16
C GLU A 347 -33.43 -2.98 -16.21
N ILE A 348 -33.94 -2.98 -14.97
CA ILE A 348 -33.61 -4.01 -13.96
C ILE A 348 -33.98 -5.42 -14.46
N GLY A 349 -35.06 -5.53 -15.25
CA GLY A 349 -35.50 -6.78 -15.85
C GLY A 349 -34.45 -7.43 -16.74
N ASP A 350 -33.80 -6.64 -17.58
CA ASP A 350 -32.75 -7.12 -18.50
C ASP A 350 -31.52 -7.63 -17.73
N LEU A 351 -31.13 -6.93 -16.68
CA LEU A 351 -30.02 -7.38 -15.81
C LEU A 351 -30.35 -8.70 -15.11
N ARG A 352 -31.61 -8.88 -14.67
CA ARG A 352 -32.06 -10.14 -14.04
C ARG A 352 -31.96 -11.31 -15.00
N VAL A 353 -32.50 -11.18 -16.24
CA VAL A 353 -32.40 -12.20 -17.28
C VAL A 353 -30.95 -12.55 -17.60
N TYR A 354 -30.09 -11.52 -17.72
CA TYR A 354 -28.66 -11.73 -17.96
C TYR A 354 -28.01 -12.53 -16.81
N LEU A 355 -28.31 -12.20 -15.55
CA LEU A 355 -27.78 -12.89 -14.37
C LEU A 355 -28.27 -14.33 -14.28
N GLU A 356 -29.54 -14.58 -14.48
CA GLU A 356 -30.11 -15.93 -14.46
C GLU A 356 -29.41 -16.81 -15.49
N LYS A 357 -29.19 -16.29 -16.72
CA LYS A 357 -28.44 -16.99 -17.75
C LYS A 357 -26.98 -17.21 -17.43
N ALA A 358 -26.29 -16.19 -16.90
CA ALA A 358 -24.86 -16.24 -16.59
C ALA A 358 -24.52 -17.13 -15.39
N LEU A 359 -25.44 -17.30 -14.44
CA LEU A 359 -25.20 -18.02 -13.21
C LEU A 359 -25.78 -19.44 -13.16
N SER A 360 -26.77 -19.77 -14.01
CA SER A 360 -27.43 -21.08 -13.97
C SER A 360 -26.47 -22.24 -14.20
N ASN A 361 -25.62 -22.17 -15.21
CA ASN A 361 -24.67 -23.22 -15.53
C ASN A 361 -23.58 -23.35 -14.45
N PRO A 362 -22.88 -22.28 -14.03
CA PRO A 362 -21.90 -22.35 -12.96
C PRO A 362 -22.45 -22.85 -11.61
N ILE A 363 -23.70 -22.52 -11.28
CA ILE A 363 -24.35 -23.03 -10.06
C ILE A 363 -24.60 -24.52 -10.14
N ASN A 364 -25.05 -25.02 -11.30
CA ASN A 364 -25.25 -26.44 -11.51
C ASN A 364 -23.93 -27.21 -11.46
N GLU A 365 -22.88 -26.71 -12.11
CA GLU A 365 -21.53 -27.28 -12.03
C GLU A 365 -21.00 -27.32 -10.60
N PHE A 366 -21.23 -26.24 -9.82
CA PHE A 366 -20.87 -26.21 -8.40
C PHE A 366 -21.59 -27.30 -7.60
N LYS A 367 -22.91 -27.47 -7.80
CA LYS A 367 -23.71 -28.48 -7.11
C LYS A 367 -23.25 -29.91 -7.45
N LEU A 368 -22.99 -30.19 -8.72
CA LEU A 368 -22.48 -31.47 -9.18
C LEU A 368 -21.13 -31.84 -8.57
N ASN A 369 -20.29 -30.85 -8.29
CA ASN A 369 -18.94 -31.02 -7.78
C ASN A 369 -18.79 -30.65 -6.29
N GLU A 370 -19.88 -30.38 -5.57
CA GLU A 370 -19.88 -29.86 -4.19
C GLU A 370 -19.01 -30.70 -3.25
N SER A 371 -19.11 -32.02 -3.30
CA SER A 371 -18.32 -32.92 -2.43
C SER A 371 -16.82 -32.84 -2.75
N THR A 372 -16.44 -32.74 -4.02
CA THR A 372 -15.05 -32.64 -4.44
C THR A 372 -14.46 -31.29 -4.03
N ILE A 373 -15.17 -30.20 -4.30
CA ILE A 373 -14.82 -28.84 -3.89
C ILE A 373 -14.65 -28.77 -2.37
N GLY A 374 -15.63 -29.32 -1.64
CA GLY A 374 -15.62 -29.36 -0.17
C GLY A 374 -14.42 -30.10 0.39
N ASN A 375 -14.06 -31.23 -0.19
CA ASN A 375 -12.90 -32.03 0.25
C ASN A 375 -11.57 -31.33 -0.06
N GLU A 376 -11.39 -30.74 -1.24
CA GLU A 376 -10.19 -29.97 -1.58
C GLU A 376 -9.98 -28.82 -0.58
N ILE A 377 -11.01 -28.04 -0.29
CA ILE A 377 -10.95 -26.93 0.65
C ILE A 377 -10.72 -27.41 2.10
N LYS A 378 -11.40 -28.50 2.51
CA LYS A 378 -11.24 -29.07 3.85
C LYS A 378 -9.82 -29.55 4.12
N ASN A 379 -9.18 -30.22 3.15
CA ASN A 379 -7.81 -30.69 3.28
C ASN A 379 -6.83 -29.54 3.55
N VAL A 380 -6.98 -28.43 2.84
CA VAL A 380 -6.11 -27.27 3.04
C VAL A 380 -6.42 -26.54 4.34
N LEU A 381 -7.69 -26.44 4.73
CA LEU A 381 -8.05 -25.88 6.05
C LEU A 381 -7.43 -26.69 7.18
N THR A 382 -7.48 -28.02 7.10
CA THR A 382 -6.86 -28.91 8.07
C THR A 382 -5.33 -28.74 8.11
N SER A 383 -4.69 -28.68 6.94
CA SER A 383 -3.24 -28.39 6.83
C SER A 383 -2.88 -27.03 7.44
N PHE A 384 -3.69 -26.01 7.16
CA PHE A 384 -3.50 -24.65 7.69
C PHE A 384 -3.67 -24.61 9.23
N GLU A 385 -4.67 -25.29 9.76
CA GLU A 385 -4.88 -25.43 11.20
C GLU A 385 -3.71 -26.17 11.87
N ASN A 386 -3.21 -27.24 11.25
CA ASN A 386 -2.04 -27.96 11.73
C ASN A 386 -0.76 -27.09 11.75
N LYS A 387 -0.55 -26.25 10.74
CA LYS A 387 0.57 -25.27 10.72
C LYS A 387 0.44 -24.20 11.82
N MET A 388 -0.77 -23.91 12.28
CA MET A 388 -1.03 -23.00 13.41
C MET A 388 -1.06 -23.72 14.76
N SER A 389 -0.84 -25.02 14.79
CA SER A 389 -0.82 -25.81 16.00
C SER A 389 0.34 -25.39 16.92
N ILE A 390 0.00 -25.25 18.19
CA ILE A 390 0.95 -25.02 19.28
C ILE A 390 1.33 -26.35 19.96
N GLY A 391 0.61 -27.43 19.68
CA GLY A 391 0.88 -28.75 20.23
C GLY A 391 -0.39 -29.60 20.36
N LYS A 392 -0.23 -30.86 20.70
CA LYS A 392 -1.37 -31.78 20.91
C LYS A 392 -2.26 -31.31 22.05
N CYS A 393 -3.56 -31.56 21.92
CA CYS A 393 -4.51 -31.27 22.98
C CYS A 393 -4.29 -32.21 24.20
N PRO A 394 -4.04 -31.67 25.39
CA PRO A 394 -3.78 -32.48 26.58
C PRO A 394 -5.02 -33.22 27.07
N LYS A 395 -6.23 -32.80 26.68
CA LYS A 395 -7.48 -33.44 27.11
C LYS A 395 -7.91 -34.61 26.22
N CYS A 396 -8.07 -34.33 24.91
CA CYS A 396 -8.62 -35.37 24.01
C CYS A 396 -7.55 -36.14 23.23
N GLN A 397 -6.29 -35.71 23.24
CA GLN A 397 -5.15 -36.30 22.50
C GLN A 397 -5.35 -36.41 20.96
N LYS A 398 -6.58 -36.24 20.49
CA LYS A 398 -6.96 -36.34 19.07
C LYS A 398 -6.83 -35.00 18.32
N GLY A 399 -7.02 -33.87 19.00
CA GLY A 399 -6.94 -32.52 18.42
C GLY A 399 -5.64 -31.82 18.75
N GLU A 400 -5.46 -30.67 18.12
CA GLU A 400 -4.32 -29.77 18.31
C GLU A 400 -4.78 -28.51 19.07
N MET A 401 -3.90 -27.96 19.89
CA MET A 401 -4.12 -26.62 20.51
C MET A 401 -3.79 -25.56 19.52
N ILE A 402 -4.77 -24.80 19.06
CA ILE A 402 -4.64 -23.74 18.05
C ILE A 402 -4.85 -22.36 18.66
N LEU A 403 -4.11 -21.37 18.17
CA LEU A 403 -4.22 -19.98 18.61
C LEU A 403 -5.36 -19.28 17.86
N ILE A 404 -6.43 -18.95 18.57
CA ILE A 404 -7.62 -18.28 18.00
C ILE A 404 -7.93 -16.97 18.72
N ARG A 405 -8.80 -16.14 18.11
CA ARG A 405 -9.34 -14.92 18.73
C ARG A 405 -10.83 -15.04 18.93
N SER A 406 -11.29 -14.65 20.11
CA SER A 406 -12.71 -14.55 20.43
C SER A 406 -13.39 -13.51 19.53
N SER A 407 -14.52 -13.88 18.92
CA SER A 407 -15.32 -12.96 18.11
C SER A 407 -15.92 -11.82 18.94
N LYS A 408 -16.27 -12.08 20.20
CA LYS A 408 -16.88 -11.12 21.13
C LYS A 408 -15.82 -10.21 21.77
N THR A 409 -14.82 -10.79 22.45
CA THR A 409 -13.88 -10.03 23.26
C THR A 409 -12.62 -9.58 22.50
N LYS A 410 -12.43 -10.09 21.27
CA LYS A 410 -11.21 -9.90 20.44
C LYS A 410 -9.91 -10.40 21.10
N LYS A 411 -9.99 -10.97 22.31
CA LYS A 411 -8.84 -11.56 23.02
C LYS A 411 -8.41 -12.86 22.36
N ARG A 412 -7.11 -13.11 22.30
CA ARG A 412 -6.55 -14.37 21.80
C ARG A 412 -6.41 -15.38 22.92
N PHE A 413 -6.60 -16.66 22.58
CA PHE A 413 -6.48 -17.79 23.48
C PHE A 413 -6.18 -19.06 22.70
N LEU A 414 -5.73 -20.11 23.37
CA LEU A 414 -5.61 -21.44 22.78
C LEU A 414 -6.91 -22.22 23.00
N ALA A 415 -7.33 -22.95 21.99
CA ALA A 415 -8.44 -23.89 22.07
C ALA A 415 -8.13 -25.16 21.28
N CYS A 416 -8.79 -26.25 21.63
CA CYS A 416 -8.68 -27.51 20.88
C CYS A 416 -9.35 -27.40 19.52
N SER A 417 -8.69 -27.85 18.44
CA SER A 417 -9.23 -27.92 17.08
C SER A 417 -10.48 -28.79 16.97
N GLN A 418 -10.62 -29.77 17.87
CA GLN A 418 -11.77 -30.69 17.93
C GLN A 418 -12.98 -30.12 18.71
N TYR A 419 -12.94 -28.89 19.19
CA TYR A 419 -14.06 -28.29 19.95
C TYR A 419 -15.40 -28.42 19.21
N ARG A 420 -15.42 -28.11 17.92
CA ARG A 420 -16.65 -28.13 17.10
C ARG A 420 -17.11 -29.56 16.74
N VAL A 421 -16.20 -30.53 16.72
CA VAL A 421 -16.49 -31.90 16.25
C VAL A 421 -16.84 -32.80 17.43
N THR A 422 -16.05 -32.72 18.50
CA THR A 422 -16.18 -33.62 19.66
C THR A 422 -16.58 -32.90 20.95
N GLY A 423 -16.77 -31.59 20.92
CA GLY A 423 -17.06 -30.82 22.13
C GLY A 423 -15.86 -30.66 23.07
N CYS A 424 -14.64 -31.01 22.66
CA CYS A 424 -13.48 -30.90 23.53
C CYS A 424 -13.24 -29.48 24.01
N ASN A 425 -13.38 -29.22 25.28
CA ASN A 425 -13.33 -27.89 25.90
C ASN A 425 -11.94 -27.50 26.44
N ALA A 426 -10.87 -28.10 25.91
CA ALA A 426 -9.52 -27.70 26.27
C ALA A 426 -9.26 -26.26 25.79
N MET A 427 -9.05 -25.32 26.72
CA MET A 427 -8.76 -23.92 26.47
C MET A 427 -7.69 -23.41 27.43
N ALA A 428 -6.86 -22.47 26.95
CA ALA A 428 -5.89 -21.77 27.79
C ALA A 428 -5.77 -20.30 27.40
N ALA A 429 -5.62 -19.43 28.40
CA ALA A 429 -5.32 -18.03 28.19
C ALA A 429 -3.87 -17.85 27.72
N VAL A 430 -3.65 -16.86 26.86
CA VAL A 430 -2.32 -16.47 26.40
C VAL A 430 -2.13 -14.97 26.46
N PRO A 431 -0.88 -14.48 26.52
CA PRO A 431 -0.61 -13.04 26.46
C PRO A 431 -1.24 -12.38 25.26
N GLN A 432 -1.83 -11.21 25.43
CA GLN A 432 -2.55 -10.51 24.35
C GLN A 432 -1.62 -9.75 23.40
N LYS A 433 -0.37 -9.50 23.79
CA LYS A 433 0.70 -8.87 22.99
C LYS A 433 1.84 -9.86 22.77
N GLY A 434 2.73 -9.54 21.84
CA GLY A 434 3.90 -10.36 21.50
C GLY A 434 3.61 -11.45 20.46
N LEU A 435 4.68 -11.93 19.83
CA LEU A 435 4.66 -13.06 18.90
C LEU A 435 4.71 -14.37 19.74
N ILE A 436 3.80 -15.29 19.45
CA ILE A 436 3.74 -16.60 20.12
C ILE A 436 4.21 -17.67 19.14
N LYS A 437 5.16 -18.49 19.56
CA LYS A 437 5.61 -19.69 18.87
C LYS A 437 5.47 -20.91 19.78
N LYS A 438 5.34 -22.07 19.18
CA LYS A 438 5.48 -23.35 19.88
C LYS A 438 6.95 -23.49 20.34
N ASP A 439 7.15 -23.96 21.55
CA ASP A 439 8.46 -24.37 22.07
C ASP A 439 8.49 -25.87 22.22
N SER A 440 7.87 -26.38 23.27
CA SER A 440 7.88 -27.79 23.63
C SER A 440 6.56 -28.21 24.32
N THR A 441 6.50 -29.41 24.79
CA THR A 441 5.41 -29.90 25.66
C THR A 441 5.89 -29.96 27.11
N CYS A 442 5.10 -29.36 28.00
CA CYS A 442 5.40 -29.37 29.43
C CYS A 442 5.18 -30.78 30.05
N HIS A 443 5.85 -31.06 31.16
CA HIS A 443 5.62 -32.29 31.94
C HIS A 443 4.14 -32.46 32.33
N CYS A 444 3.36 -31.42 32.45
CA CYS A 444 1.92 -31.47 32.71
C CYS A 444 1.07 -31.78 31.45
N GLY A 445 1.67 -32.07 30.32
CA GLY A 445 1.02 -32.41 29.06
C GLY A 445 0.52 -31.18 28.22
N TRP A 446 0.61 -29.96 28.76
CA TRP A 446 0.20 -28.75 28.04
C TRP A 446 1.37 -28.14 27.26
N PRO A 447 1.09 -27.39 26.16
CA PRO A 447 2.15 -26.72 25.41
C PRO A 447 2.90 -25.67 26.24
N ILE A 448 4.21 -25.59 25.99
CA ILE A 448 5.04 -24.46 26.39
C ILE A 448 5.10 -23.48 25.23
N LEU A 449 4.86 -22.22 25.53
CA LEU A 449 4.92 -21.12 24.56
C LEU A 449 6.22 -20.37 24.69
N HIS A 450 6.78 -20.01 23.55
CA HIS A 450 7.85 -19.06 23.41
C HIS A 450 7.24 -17.74 22.94
N ILE A 451 7.33 -16.69 23.75
CA ILE A 451 6.67 -15.40 23.53
C ILE A 451 7.71 -14.32 23.36
N MET A 452 7.64 -13.59 22.26
CA MET A 452 8.54 -12.46 21.97
C MET A 452 7.78 -11.14 22.04
N PHE A 453 8.25 -10.22 22.89
CA PHE A 453 7.77 -8.85 22.94
C PHE A 453 8.65 -7.90 22.12
N ALA A 454 8.20 -6.67 21.92
CA ALA A 454 9.01 -5.58 21.39
C ALA A 454 10.31 -5.45 22.20
N ARG A 455 11.48 -5.20 21.56
CA ARG A 455 12.84 -5.21 22.11
C ARG A 455 13.51 -6.58 22.25
N LYS A 456 13.05 -7.60 21.50
CA LYS A 456 13.67 -8.93 21.41
C LYS A 456 13.80 -9.69 22.74
N ARG A 457 12.97 -9.37 23.73
CA ARG A 457 12.91 -10.16 24.96
C ARG A 457 12.05 -11.39 24.75
N TRP A 458 12.61 -12.55 24.94
CA TRP A 458 11.92 -13.82 24.88
C TRP A 458 11.49 -14.31 26.25
N TRP A 459 10.33 -14.91 26.30
CA TRP A 459 9.78 -15.44 27.53
C TRP A 459 9.11 -16.79 27.23
N THR A 460 9.42 -17.82 28.02
CA THR A 460 8.83 -19.15 27.92
C THR A 460 7.89 -19.42 29.09
N THR A 461 6.73 -20.00 28.82
CA THR A 461 5.73 -20.31 29.84
C THR A 461 4.85 -21.47 29.42
N CYS A 462 4.50 -22.36 30.39
CA CYS A 462 3.45 -23.33 30.20
C CYS A 462 2.09 -22.65 30.22
N VAL A 463 1.17 -23.05 29.33
CA VAL A 463 -0.17 -22.45 29.25
C VAL A 463 -1.13 -22.95 30.31
N ASN A 464 -0.82 -24.03 31.02
CA ASN A 464 -1.60 -24.51 32.13
C ASN A 464 -1.42 -23.64 33.37
N ARG A 465 -2.47 -22.95 33.79
CA ARG A 465 -2.42 -21.98 34.89
C ARG A 465 -2.01 -22.57 36.24
N ILE A 466 -2.27 -23.82 36.46
CA ILE A 466 -1.93 -24.52 37.74
C ILE A 466 -0.57 -25.18 37.70
N CYS A 467 0.15 -25.12 36.59
CA CYS A 467 1.46 -25.73 36.44
C CYS A 467 2.56 -24.82 37.02
N SER A 468 3.53 -25.41 37.72
CA SER A 468 4.70 -24.69 38.23
C SER A 468 5.53 -23.96 37.15
N ASN A 469 5.47 -24.45 35.91
CA ASN A 469 6.11 -23.81 34.77
C ASN A 469 5.25 -22.68 34.12
N ASN A 470 4.11 -22.31 34.71
CA ASN A 470 3.31 -21.17 34.27
C ASN A 470 3.83 -19.88 34.91
N ARG A 471 4.69 -19.18 34.18
CA ARG A 471 5.25 -17.88 34.61
C ARG A 471 4.34 -16.68 34.31
N TYR A 472 3.23 -16.88 33.60
CA TYR A 472 2.30 -15.80 33.23
C TYR A 472 1.54 -15.27 34.44
N ASN A 473 1.13 -16.15 35.36
CA ASN A 473 0.44 -15.73 36.57
C ASN A 473 1.39 -15.03 37.56
N ILE A 474 2.66 -15.39 37.58
CA ILE A 474 3.68 -14.76 38.46
C ILE A 474 3.94 -13.30 38.02
N ALA A 475 4.03 -13.05 36.72
CA ALA A 475 4.24 -11.69 36.19
C ALA A 475 3.03 -10.75 36.43
N HIS A 476 1.80 -11.26 36.38
CA HIS A 476 0.60 -10.46 36.67
C HIS A 476 0.43 -10.12 38.16
N HIS A 477 0.96 -10.89 39.06
CA HIS A 477 1.00 -10.56 40.49
C HIS A 477 2.00 -9.44 40.81
N TYR A 478 3.12 -9.38 40.09
CA TYR A 478 4.11 -8.28 40.24
C TYR A 478 3.63 -6.94 39.71
N ASP A 479 2.80 -6.92 38.63
CA ASP A 479 2.27 -5.68 38.06
C ASP A 479 1.08 -5.11 38.84
N SER A 480 0.43 -5.90 39.71
CA SER A 480 -0.67 -5.44 40.56
C SER A 480 -0.22 -4.79 41.87
N GLU A 481 1.01 -5.01 42.30
CA GLU A 481 1.61 -4.37 43.49
C GLU A 481 2.45 -3.14 43.16
N SER A 482 2.85 -2.93 41.92
CA SER A 482 3.50 -1.70 41.48
C SER A 482 2.51 -0.87 40.66
N ASN A 483 1.87 0.09 41.30
CA ASN A 483 1.22 1.23 40.67
C ASN A 483 2.26 2.10 39.93
N ALA A 484 2.79 1.60 38.84
CA ALA A 484 3.64 2.36 37.94
C ALA A 484 3.36 1.94 36.51
N LEU A 485 2.71 2.86 35.82
CA LEU A 485 2.54 2.97 34.36
C LEU A 485 3.72 2.42 33.57
N ILE A 486 3.48 1.43 32.75
CA ILE A 486 4.14 1.29 31.45
C ILE A 486 3.09 0.98 30.36
#